data_ddee4b4aa5f82bce08c545de6ce38039
#
_entry.id   ddee4b4aa5f82bce08c545de6ce38039
#
_cell.length_a   1.000
_cell.length_b   1.000
_cell.length_c   1.000
_cell.angle_alpha   90.00
_cell.angle_beta   90.00
_cell.angle_gamma   90.00
#
_symmetry.space_group_name_H-M   'P 1'
#
loop_
_entity.id
_entity.type
_entity.pdbx_description
1 polymer ?
#
loop_
_entity_poly.entity_id
_entity_poly.type
_entity_poly.pdbx_seq_one_letter_code
_entity_poly.pdbx_strand_id
1 'polypeptide(L)'
;MDKFLKWIEENKEWLFSGLGITLIGLFIAFSKIIKKFLKNSFHRILTYFKAKKILKQQKQPNYDDSLFISEMPYDGISVPINKIFKKSWTIKNNGNIVWKGRILRCVEFAGDCFYPVNNEIKVPTTLPGEIITLSVEYHVKQLGNYRSKWKMYDKENNEIYPNKKIGLMLHVIAVEK
;
A
#
# COMPACT_ATOMS: atom_id res chain seq x y z
N MET A 1 6.51 33.73 45.19
CA MET A 1 5.89 32.92 46.29
C MET A 1 5.48 33.83 47.46
N ASP A 2 6.20 34.88 47.74
CA ASP A 2 5.95 35.76 48.89
C ASP A 2 4.65 36.58 48.88
N LYS A 3 4.20 37.03 47.69
CA LYS A 3 2.95 37.83 47.59
C LYS A 3 1.68 37.00 47.90
N PHE A 4 1.67 35.72 47.59
CA PHE A 4 0.52 34.83 47.85
C PHE A 4 0.47 34.47 49.35
N LEU A 5 1.61 34.20 49.97
CA LEU A 5 1.66 33.92 51.40
C LEU A 5 1.27 35.12 52.22
N LYS A 6 1.75 36.34 51.87
CA LYS A 6 1.37 37.58 52.51
C LYS A 6 -0.13 37.85 52.39
N TRP A 7 -0.72 37.60 51.21
CA TRP A 7 -2.16 37.77 51.02
C TRP A 7 -2.98 36.75 51.87
N ILE A 8 -2.52 35.52 52.04
CA ILE A 8 -3.15 34.53 52.93
C ILE A 8 -3.09 35.02 54.39
N GLU A 9 -1.98 35.58 54.83
CA GLU A 9 -1.78 36.04 56.17
C GLU A 9 -2.67 37.25 56.51
N GLU A 10 -2.82 38.15 55.56
CA GLU A 10 -3.71 39.34 55.67
C GLU A 10 -5.20 38.97 55.62
N ASN A 11 -5.58 37.85 55.04
CA ASN A 11 -6.99 37.42 54.87
C ASN A 11 -7.37 36.16 55.66
N LYS A 12 -6.51 35.72 56.60
CA LYS A 12 -6.69 34.47 57.35
C LYS A 12 -8.02 34.38 58.09
N GLU A 13 -8.48 35.49 58.74
CA GLU A 13 -9.75 35.47 59.49
C GLU A 13 -10.95 35.24 58.60
N TRP A 14 -10.97 35.80 57.38
CA TRP A 14 -12.01 35.57 56.39
C TRP A 14 -11.89 34.19 55.77
N LEU A 15 -10.71 33.74 55.42
CA LEU A 15 -10.46 32.42 54.81
C LEU A 15 -10.89 31.26 55.71
N PHE A 16 -10.72 31.41 57.03
CA PHE A 16 -11.09 30.40 58.02
C PHE A 16 -12.47 30.69 58.63
N SER A 17 -13.18 31.74 58.23
CA SER A 17 -14.58 31.95 58.56
C SER A 17 -15.48 30.90 57.88
N GLY A 18 -16.63 30.63 58.42
CA GLY A 18 -17.57 29.68 57.79
C GLY A 18 -17.91 30.02 56.34
N LEU A 19 -17.95 31.30 55.95
CA LEU A 19 -18.18 31.76 54.59
C LEU A 19 -16.96 31.47 53.67
N GLY A 20 -15.75 31.69 54.15
CA GLY A 20 -14.53 31.42 53.37
C GLY A 20 -14.37 29.93 53.08
N ILE A 21 -14.60 29.09 54.10
CA ILE A 21 -14.53 27.63 53.95
C ILE A 21 -15.56 27.09 52.93
N THR A 22 -16.80 27.61 52.96
CA THR A 22 -17.86 27.23 52.04
C THR A 22 -17.55 27.64 50.60
N LEU A 23 -17.01 28.86 50.39
CA LEU A 23 -16.62 29.33 49.05
C LEU A 23 -15.44 28.51 48.48
N ILE A 24 -14.45 28.18 49.30
CA ILE A 24 -13.33 27.32 48.87
C ILE A 24 -13.86 25.88 48.52
N GLY A 25 -14.77 25.33 49.33
CA GLY A 25 -15.40 24.06 49.07
C GLY A 25 -16.16 24.05 47.74
N LEU A 26 -16.95 25.09 47.49
CA LEU A 26 -17.70 25.26 46.22
C LEU A 26 -16.73 25.37 45.02
N PHE A 27 -15.62 26.14 45.15
CA PHE A 27 -14.62 26.26 44.09
C PHE A 27 -13.96 24.92 43.75
N ILE A 28 -13.63 24.13 44.77
CA ILE A 28 -13.04 22.79 44.58
C ILE A 28 -14.06 21.83 43.90
N ALA A 29 -15.33 21.86 44.34
CA ALA A 29 -16.39 21.06 43.75
C ALA A 29 -16.61 21.44 42.28
N PHE A 30 -16.69 22.76 42.00
CA PHE A 30 -16.89 23.25 40.62
C PHE A 30 -15.70 22.93 39.71
N SER A 31 -14.47 23.01 40.22
CA SER A 31 -13.27 22.65 39.47
C SER A 31 -13.25 21.15 39.10
N LYS A 32 -13.73 20.26 39.97
CA LYS A 32 -13.87 18.82 39.69
C LYS A 32 -14.93 18.56 38.60
N ILE A 33 -16.04 19.26 38.64
CA ILE A 33 -17.12 19.16 37.64
C ILE A 33 -16.60 19.64 36.28
N ILE A 34 -15.93 20.78 36.22
CA ILE A 34 -15.33 21.32 34.98
C ILE A 34 -14.29 20.34 34.41
N LYS A 35 -13.38 19.82 35.24
CA LYS A 35 -12.38 18.82 34.77
C LYS A 35 -13.05 17.57 34.20
N LYS A 36 -14.10 17.05 34.84
CA LYS A 36 -14.87 15.89 34.35
C LYS A 36 -15.56 16.20 33.00
N PHE A 37 -16.16 17.37 32.88
CA PHE A 37 -16.81 17.83 31.65
C PHE A 37 -15.82 18.01 30.50
N LEU A 38 -14.67 18.64 30.74
CA LEU A 38 -13.61 18.83 29.76
C LEU A 38 -13.03 17.48 29.30
N LYS A 39 -12.78 16.56 30.25
CA LYS A 39 -12.27 15.22 29.92
C LYS A 39 -13.24 14.44 29.01
N ASN A 40 -14.55 14.49 29.30
CA ASN A 40 -15.57 13.82 28.51
C ASN A 40 -15.73 14.47 27.11
N SER A 41 -15.70 15.80 27.03
CA SER A 41 -15.79 16.54 25.77
C SER A 41 -14.56 16.27 24.89
N PHE A 42 -13.38 16.25 25.49
CA PHE A 42 -12.12 15.95 24.77
C PHE A 42 -12.11 14.51 24.25
N HIS A 43 -12.60 13.56 25.04
CA HIS A 43 -12.72 12.16 24.59
C HIS A 43 -13.68 12.03 23.39
N ARG A 44 -14.84 12.71 23.43
CA ARG A 44 -15.79 12.73 22.29
C ARG A 44 -15.18 13.34 21.03
N ILE A 45 -14.42 14.42 21.17
CA ILE A 45 -13.72 15.05 20.04
C ILE A 45 -12.68 14.11 19.44
N LEU A 46 -11.88 13.44 20.29
CA LEU A 46 -10.86 12.48 19.84
C LEU A 46 -11.48 11.28 19.12
N THR A 47 -12.60 10.73 19.64
CA THR A 47 -13.31 9.62 18.98
C THR A 47 -13.91 10.05 17.64
N TYR A 48 -14.46 11.27 17.55
CA TYR A 48 -14.95 11.84 16.29
C TYR A 48 -13.84 11.96 15.24
N PHE A 49 -12.65 12.49 15.60
CA PHE A 49 -11.53 12.58 14.66
C PHE A 49 -10.98 11.20 14.26
N LYS A 50 -10.91 10.24 15.18
CA LYS A 50 -10.55 8.86 14.88
C LYS A 50 -11.54 8.22 13.90
N ALA A 51 -12.84 8.34 14.16
CA ALA A 51 -13.88 7.83 13.27
C ALA A 51 -13.82 8.49 11.88
N LYS A 52 -13.63 9.81 11.81
CA LYS A 52 -13.50 10.54 10.55
C LYS A 52 -12.25 10.12 9.76
N LYS A 53 -11.13 9.82 10.44
CA LYS A 53 -9.91 9.29 9.82
C LYS A 53 -10.14 7.90 9.24
N ILE A 54 -10.82 7.01 9.97
CA ILE A 54 -11.19 5.67 9.51
C ILE A 54 -12.12 5.74 8.30
N LEU A 55 -13.17 6.56 8.36
CA LEU A 55 -14.10 6.77 7.24
C LEU A 55 -13.41 7.36 6.01
N LYS A 56 -12.42 8.22 6.18
CA LYS A 56 -11.63 8.78 5.07
C LYS A 56 -10.72 7.74 4.44
N GLN A 57 -10.19 6.80 5.23
CA GLN A 57 -9.41 5.65 4.71
C GLN A 57 -10.29 4.66 3.94
N GLN A 58 -11.55 4.45 4.37
CA GLN A 58 -12.51 3.58 3.67
C GLN A 58 -13.07 4.19 2.36
N LYS A 59 -12.92 5.49 2.14
CA LYS A 59 -13.38 6.21 0.93
C LYS A 59 -12.30 6.45 -0.11
N GLN A 60 -11.13 5.81 0.00
CA GLN A 60 -10.18 5.87 -1.11
C GLN A 60 -10.77 5.09 -2.29
N PRO A 61 -10.87 5.71 -3.48
CA PRO A 61 -11.31 4.99 -4.66
C PRO A 61 -10.41 3.76 -4.87
N ASN A 62 -11.02 2.68 -5.33
CA ASN A 62 -10.28 1.50 -5.70
C ASN A 62 -9.23 1.90 -6.75
N TYR A 63 -7.98 1.70 -6.39
CA TYR A 63 -6.83 2.04 -7.21
C TYR A 63 -6.03 0.77 -7.46
N ASP A 64 -5.98 0.38 -8.72
CA ASP A 64 -5.24 -0.78 -9.18
C ASP A 64 -3.98 -0.31 -9.90
N ASP A 65 -2.81 -0.71 -9.38
CA ASP A 65 -1.53 -0.32 -9.93
C ASP A 65 -0.47 -1.37 -9.65
N SER A 66 0.52 -1.43 -10.53
CA SER A 66 1.69 -2.28 -10.37
C SER A 66 2.97 -1.48 -10.58
N LEU A 67 3.98 -1.80 -9.80
CA LEU A 67 5.31 -1.25 -9.93
C LEU A 67 6.27 -2.35 -10.39
N PHE A 68 6.92 -2.13 -11.52
CA PHE A 68 8.04 -2.97 -11.95
C PHE A 68 9.24 -2.74 -11.03
N ILE A 69 9.88 -3.84 -10.58
CA ILE A 69 11.03 -3.80 -9.70
C ILE A 69 12.29 -4.26 -10.44
N SER A 70 12.25 -5.45 -11.03
CA SER A 70 13.40 -6.04 -11.72
C SER A 70 12.97 -7.15 -12.67
N GLU A 71 13.89 -7.58 -13.47
CA GLU A 71 13.75 -8.74 -14.36
C GLU A 71 15.04 -9.57 -14.41
N MET A 72 14.89 -10.84 -14.74
CA MET A 72 16.02 -11.74 -14.92
C MET A 72 15.67 -12.77 -16.01
N PRO A 73 16.55 -12.97 -17.00
CA PRO A 73 17.67 -12.11 -17.37
C PRO A 73 17.19 -10.77 -17.91
N TYR A 74 18.09 -9.78 -17.98
CA TYR A 74 17.81 -8.48 -18.57
C TYR A 74 17.53 -8.59 -20.06
N ASP A 75 16.80 -7.62 -20.59
CA ASP A 75 16.53 -7.52 -22.03
C ASP A 75 17.83 -7.35 -22.84
N GLY A 76 17.83 -7.90 -24.08
CA GLY A 76 18.98 -7.84 -24.99
C GLY A 76 20.03 -8.93 -24.78
N ILE A 77 19.78 -9.91 -23.90
CA ILE A 77 20.69 -11.04 -23.73
C ILE A 77 20.73 -11.95 -24.96
N SER A 78 21.88 -12.63 -25.16
CA SER A 78 22.01 -13.72 -26.11
C SER A 78 21.53 -15.02 -25.52
N VAL A 79 20.66 -15.74 -26.24
CA VAL A 79 20.12 -17.04 -25.87
C VAL A 79 20.40 -18.05 -26.98
N PRO A 80 20.87 -19.27 -26.65
CA PRO A 80 21.13 -20.28 -27.68
C PRO A 80 19.82 -20.84 -28.26
N ILE A 81 19.82 -21.09 -29.59
CA ILE A 81 18.71 -21.77 -30.23
C ILE A 81 18.57 -23.22 -29.75
N ASN A 82 17.39 -23.80 -29.94
CA ASN A 82 17.02 -25.16 -29.56
C ASN A 82 17.15 -25.45 -28.05
N LYS A 83 17.07 -24.40 -27.23
CA LYS A 83 16.99 -24.52 -25.78
C LYS A 83 15.78 -23.79 -25.22
N ILE A 84 15.30 -24.29 -24.09
CA ILE A 84 14.32 -23.58 -23.28
C ILE A 84 15.07 -22.58 -22.41
N PHE A 85 14.60 -21.35 -22.40
CA PHE A 85 15.13 -20.32 -21.53
C PHE A 85 14.02 -19.73 -20.66
N LYS A 86 14.35 -19.31 -19.46
CA LYS A 86 13.41 -18.77 -18.47
C LYS A 86 13.59 -17.28 -18.29
N LYS A 87 12.51 -16.52 -18.44
CA LYS A 87 12.40 -15.10 -18.07
C LYS A 87 11.57 -14.96 -16.80
N SER A 88 12.00 -14.06 -15.94
CA SER A 88 11.28 -13.72 -14.70
C SER A 88 11.16 -12.20 -14.57
N TRP A 89 10.03 -11.74 -14.09
CA TRP A 89 9.77 -10.34 -13.73
C TRP A 89 9.34 -10.27 -12.27
N THR A 90 9.94 -9.36 -11.51
CA THR A 90 9.55 -9.04 -10.15
C THR A 90 8.76 -7.75 -10.17
N ILE A 91 7.52 -7.82 -9.66
CA ILE A 91 6.58 -6.69 -9.62
C ILE A 91 5.97 -6.56 -8.24
N LYS A 92 5.53 -5.36 -7.89
CA LYS A 92 4.85 -5.06 -6.63
C LYS A 92 3.41 -4.65 -6.92
N ASN A 93 2.47 -5.13 -6.10
CA ASN A 93 1.13 -4.56 -6.05
C ASN A 93 1.21 -3.18 -5.39
N ASN A 94 1.21 -2.14 -6.20
CA ASN A 94 1.31 -0.75 -5.76
C ASN A 94 -0.06 -0.07 -5.60
N GLY A 95 -1.14 -0.83 -5.86
CA GLY A 95 -2.52 -0.41 -5.67
C GLY A 95 -3.03 -0.63 -4.24
N ASN A 96 -4.32 -0.42 -4.04
CA ASN A 96 -5.04 -0.73 -2.80
C ASN A 96 -6.03 -1.90 -2.95
N ILE A 97 -6.00 -2.61 -4.08
CA ILE A 97 -6.84 -3.76 -4.40
C ILE A 97 -6.00 -5.04 -4.31
N VAL A 98 -6.58 -6.10 -3.73
CA VAL A 98 -5.97 -7.44 -3.74
C VAL A 98 -6.01 -8.01 -5.16
N TRP A 99 -4.88 -8.46 -5.66
CA TRP A 99 -4.82 -9.21 -6.92
C TRP A 99 -5.27 -10.65 -6.66
N LYS A 100 -6.49 -10.96 -7.07
CA LYS A 100 -7.07 -12.28 -6.91
C LYS A 100 -7.67 -12.76 -8.23
N GLY A 101 -7.32 -14.01 -8.62
CA GLY A 101 -7.83 -14.62 -9.85
C GLY A 101 -7.32 -13.96 -11.13
N ARG A 102 -6.14 -13.33 -11.06
CA ARG A 102 -5.51 -12.70 -12.23
C ARG A 102 -4.68 -13.70 -13.03
N ILE A 103 -4.55 -13.41 -14.31
CA ILE A 103 -3.66 -14.11 -15.23
C ILE A 103 -2.71 -13.13 -15.91
N LEU A 104 -1.52 -13.58 -16.23
CA LEU A 104 -0.59 -12.89 -17.12
C LEU A 104 -0.63 -13.64 -18.46
N ARG A 105 -0.98 -12.94 -19.55
CA ARG A 105 -1.15 -13.50 -20.89
C ARG A 105 -0.15 -12.89 -21.86
N CYS A 106 0.46 -13.73 -22.69
CA CYS A 106 1.27 -13.29 -23.82
C CYS A 106 0.36 -12.76 -24.93
N VAL A 107 0.54 -11.49 -25.28
CA VAL A 107 -0.27 -10.81 -26.31
C VAL A 107 0.49 -10.59 -27.61
N GLU A 108 1.83 -10.76 -27.57
CA GLU A 108 2.70 -10.58 -28.73
C GLU A 108 3.94 -11.47 -28.62
N PHE A 109 4.24 -12.25 -29.65
CA PHE A 109 5.46 -13.06 -29.81
C PHE A 109 5.71 -13.39 -31.30
N ALA A 110 6.87 -13.94 -31.62
CA ALA A 110 7.31 -14.15 -33.01
C ALA A 110 6.89 -15.50 -33.64
N GLY A 111 5.72 -16.01 -33.27
CA GLY A 111 5.21 -17.26 -33.83
C GLY A 111 6.10 -18.47 -33.52
N ASP A 112 6.28 -19.37 -34.49
CA ASP A 112 6.97 -20.66 -34.30
C ASP A 112 8.49 -20.52 -34.07
N CYS A 113 9.08 -19.39 -34.35
CA CYS A 113 10.51 -19.14 -34.16
C CYS A 113 10.89 -18.84 -32.71
N PHE A 114 9.98 -18.18 -31.99
CA PHE A 114 10.17 -17.75 -30.61
C PHE A 114 8.79 -17.64 -29.93
N TYR A 115 8.51 -18.51 -28.99
CA TYR A 115 7.21 -18.56 -28.31
C TYR A 115 7.34 -19.03 -26.85
N PRO A 116 6.43 -18.57 -25.97
CA PRO A 116 6.35 -19.07 -24.61
C PRO A 116 5.81 -20.51 -24.58
N VAL A 117 6.28 -21.32 -23.63
CA VAL A 117 5.78 -22.68 -23.39
C VAL A 117 4.30 -22.63 -22.99
N ASN A 118 3.92 -21.63 -22.20
CA ASN A 118 2.54 -21.36 -21.82
C ASN A 118 2.20 -19.92 -22.14
N ASN A 119 1.16 -19.70 -22.92
CA ASN A 119 0.68 -18.36 -23.28
C ASN A 119 -0.02 -17.63 -22.13
N GLU A 120 -0.36 -18.35 -21.07
CA GLU A 120 -0.99 -17.81 -19.86
C GLU A 120 -0.38 -18.41 -18.61
N ILE A 121 -0.15 -17.59 -17.60
CA ILE A 121 0.25 -18.03 -16.27
C ILE A 121 -0.64 -17.39 -15.21
N LYS A 122 -0.94 -18.12 -14.16
CA LYS A 122 -1.70 -17.61 -13.02
C LYS A 122 -0.84 -16.65 -12.21
N VAL A 123 -1.40 -15.50 -11.87
CA VAL A 123 -0.80 -14.57 -10.93
C VAL A 123 -1.20 -14.99 -9.51
N PRO A 124 -0.26 -15.19 -8.59
CA PRO A 124 -0.58 -15.48 -7.20
C PRO A 124 -1.48 -14.40 -6.58
N THR A 125 -2.30 -14.79 -5.60
CA THR A 125 -3.02 -13.80 -4.81
C THR A 125 -2.02 -12.90 -4.11
N THR A 126 -2.10 -11.58 -4.36
CA THR A 126 -1.09 -10.60 -3.93
C THR A 126 -1.77 -9.45 -3.23
N LEU A 127 -1.45 -9.24 -1.96
CA LEU A 127 -2.01 -8.14 -1.18
C LEU A 127 -1.37 -6.78 -1.59
N PRO A 128 -2.04 -5.65 -1.32
CA PRO A 128 -1.44 -4.33 -1.46
C PRO A 128 -0.09 -4.23 -0.75
N GLY A 129 0.93 -3.79 -1.49
CA GLY A 129 2.30 -3.64 -1.00
C GLY A 129 3.18 -4.89 -1.15
N GLU A 130 2.63 -6.07 -1.44
CA GLU A 130 3.41 -7.30 -1.65
C GLU A 130 4.14 -7.32 -2.99
N ILE A 131 5.24 -8.06 -3.01
CA ILE A 131 6.12 -8.26 -4.16
C ILE A 131 6.01 -9.72 -4.60
N ILE A 132 5.88 -9.94 -5.92
CA ILE A 132 5.86 -11.28 -6.51
C ILE A 132 6.81 -11.37 -7.69
N THR A 133 7.26 -12.59 -7.99
CA THR A 133 8.03 -12.90 -9.19
C THR A 133 7.21 -13.81 -10.10
N LEU A 134 7.00 -13.37 -11.33
CA LEU A 134 6.32 -14.11 -12.39
C LEU A 134 7.36 -14.63 -13.36
N SER A 135 7.28 -15.92 -13.73
CA SER A 135 8.26 -16.58 -14.58
C SER A 135 7.61 -17.27 -15.74
N VAL A 136 8.24 -17.18 -16.89
CA VAL A 136 7.80 -17.80 -18.15
C VAL A 136 8.98 -18.48 -18.81
N GLU A 137 8.72 -19.65 -19.40
CA GLU A 137 9.70 -20.37 -20.22
C GLU A 137 9.38 -20.18 -21.70
N TYR A 138 10.45 -20.10 -22.52
CA TYR A 138 10.38 -19.87 -23.95
C TYR A 138 11.15 -20.92 -24.74
N HIS A 139 10.59 -21.30 -25.89
CA HIS A 139 11.30 -21.97 -26.95
C HIS A 139 11.91 -20.96 -27.92
N VAL A 140 13.18 -21.14 -28.24
CA VAL A 140 13.92 -20.36 -29.23
C VAL A 140 14.40 -21.33 -30.31
N LYS A 141 13.85 -21.26 -31.52
CA LYS A 141 14.11 -22.26 -32.57
C LYS A 141 15.00 -21.77 -33.70
N GLN A 142 15.04 -20.46 -33.93
CA GLN A 142 15.79 -19.89 -35.03
C GLN A 142 16.61 -18.69 -34.55
N LEU A 143 17.69 -18.40 -35.30
CA LEU A 143 18.51 -17.19 -35.11
C LEU A 143 17.64 -15.95 -35.35
N GLY A 144 17.87 -14.91 -34.59
CA GLY A 144 17.14 -13.67 -34.80
C GLY A 144 17.07 -12.79 -33.56
N ASN A 145 16.33 -11.73 -33.71
CA ASN A 145 16.10 -10.75 -32.65
C ASN A 145 14.60 -10.77 -32.34
N TYR A 146 14.24 -11.20 -31.14
CA TYR A 146 12.86 -11.50 -30.78
C TYR A 146 12.36 -10.70 -29.62
N ARG A 147 11.07 -10.38 -29.66
CA ARG A 147 10.36 -9.70 -28.58
C ARG A 147 9.09 -10.45 -28.23
N SER A 148 8.69 -10.34 -26.97
CA SER A 148 7.34 -10.72 -26.53
C SER A 148 6.81 -9.69 -25.57
N LYS A 149 5.47 -9.64 -25.50
CA LYS A 149 4.74 -8.71 -24.64
C LYS A 149 3.69 -9.44 -23.84
N TRP A 150 3.62 -9.17 -22.57
CA TRP A 150 2.71 -9.77 -21.63
C TRP A 150 1.86 -8.74 -20.97
N LYS A 151 0.58 -9.05 -20.77
CA LYS A 151 -0.37 -8.20 -20.09
C LYS A 151 -1.10 -8.98 -19.01
N MET A 152 -1.46 -8.29 -17.94
CA MET A 152 -2.24 -8.86 -16.85
C MET A 152 -3.73 -8.60 -17.09
N TYR A 153 -4.54 -9.62 -16.78
CA TYR A 153 -5.99 -9.58 -16.88
C TYR A 153 -6.60 -9.97 -15.55
N ASP A 154 -7.75 -9.37 -15.21
CA ASP A 154 -8.56 -9.80 -14.08
C ASP A 154 -9.44 -11.01 -14.45
N LYS A 155 -10.25 -11.46 -13.49
CA LYS A 155 -11.16 -12.59 -13.66
C LYS A 155 -12.33 -12.30 -14.62
N GLU A 156 -12.64 -11.01 -14.86
CA GLU A 156 -13.61 -10.54 -15.84
C GLU A 156 -12.98 -10.31 -17.23
N ASN A 157 -11.70 -10.67 -17.42
CA ASN A 157 -10.91 -10.48 -18.64
C ASN A 157 -10.69 -9.00 -19.01
N ASN A 158 -10.74 -8.08 -18.03
CA ASN A 158 -10.31 -6.71 -18.24
C ASN A 158 -8.79 -6.65 -18.16
N GLU A 159 -8.20 -5.90 -19.08
CA GLU A 159 -6.77 -5.69 -19.13
C GLU A 159 -6.30 -4.78 -17.98
N ILE A 160 -5.36 -5.28 -17.19
CA ILE A 160 -4.74 -4.56 -16.10
C ILE A 160 -3.23 -4.53 -16.37
N TYR A 161 -2.65 -3.35 -16.45
CA TYR A 161 -1.26 -3.20 -16.85
C TYR A 161 -0.31 -3.37 -15.66
N PRO A 162 0.57 -4.40 -15.66
CA PRO A 162 1.58 -4.56 -14.59
C PRO A 162 2.60 -3.43 -14.58
N ASN A 163 2.74 -2.68 -15.65
CA ASN A 163 3.62 -1.52 -15.75
C ASN A 163 2.94 -0.42 -16.57
N LYS A 164 2.07 0.36 -15.94
CA LYS A 164 1.43 1.58 -16.46
C LYS A 164 1.13 1.56 -17.98
N LYS A 165 0.34 0.59 -18.43
CA LYS A 165 -0.11 0.41 -19.82
C LYS A 165 0.90 -0.25 -20.80
N ILE A 166 2.17 -0.40 -20.45
CA ILE A 166 3.16 -1.00 -21.35
C ILE A 166 3.10 -2.52 -21.31
N GLY A 167 2.82 -3.12 -20.14
CA GLY A 167 2.93 -4.55 -19.90
C GLY A 167 4.37 -4.97 -19.55
N LEU A 168 4.59 -6.26 -19.38
CA LEU A 168 5.93 -6.84 -19.21
C LEU A 168 6.48 -7.21 -20.58
N MET A 169 7.71 -6.87 -20.83
CA MET A 169 8.37 -7.11 -22.12
C MET A 169 9.55 -8.06 -21.95
N LEU A 170 9.90 -8.70 -23.03
CA LEU A 170 11.13 -9.47 -23.18
C LEU A 170 11.72 -9.16 -24.55
N HIS A 171 13.02 -8.96 -24.58
CA HIS A 171 13.83 -8.83 -25.77
C HIS A 171 15.03 -9.76 -25.67
N VAL A 172 15.28 -10.61 -26.67
CA VAL A 172 16.42 -11.54 -26.73
C VAL A 172 17.04 -11.56 -28.11
N ILE A 173 18.33 -11.91 -28.16
CA ILE A 173 19.07 -12.18 -29.38
C ILE A 173 19.38 -13.68 -29.41
N ALA A 174 18.73 -14.39 -30.35
CA ALA A 174 18.95 -15.82 -30.54
C ALA A 174 20.24 -16.06 -31.32
N VAL A 175 21.15 -16.85 -30.76
CA VAL A 175 22.49 -17.14 -31.29
C VAL A 175 22.72 -18.65 -31.44
N GLU A 176 23.66 -19.04 -32.26
CA GLU A 176 24.20 -20.39 -32.24
C GLU A 176 24.93 -20.66 -30.91
N LYS A 177 25.07 -21.96 -30.57
CA LYS A 177 25.70 -22.36 -29.33
C LYS A 177 27.26 -22.28 -29.47
#